data_9fa601de97a14e7b0cff1d7c42bf3449
#
_entry.id   9fa601de97a14e7b0cff1d7c42bf3449
#
_cell.length_a   1.000
_cell.length_b   1.000
_cell.length_c   1.000
_cell.angle_alpha   90.00
_cell.angle_beta   90.00
_cell.angle_gamma   90.00
#
_symmetry.space_group_name_H-M   'P 1'
#
loop_
_entity.id
_entity.type
_entity.pdbx_description
1 polymer ?
#
loop_
_entity_poly.entity_id
_entity_poly.type
_entity_poly.pdbx_seq_one_letter_code
_entity_poly.pdbx_strand_id
1 'polypeptide(L)'
;MHGEHLHDGDYVQVVRMHGLYLDRDVFPEVLDGGLVAPGSCAVPPYLGAETENVGTRPFPSTPRASSSGAASAAPASEASAWAPSATTPLERASIRARYEDALDAVHAAYPGTRIWHDQDGMWLLSESSIVQGLDRAAIFLVAFSWAHAAAKGWGFWRDRIGSVRWIGPRHTNFPDGSICAFHPADGTWVFGDPIVALLDLYTVWALRHLHLELFNHWPGPQAVFHPYERRMELHASERCGCGSGRTYRDCCASQDAARKVVPDAVSFAIQFAGGRREPPSRLAQFALNLAQPPPICTVMWQ
;
A
#
# COMPACT_ATOMS: atom_id res chain seq x y z
N MET A 1 -0.47 7.66 -29.47
CA MET A 1 0.80 7.38 -28.76
C MET A 1 0.79 5.88 -28.51
N HIS A 2 1.66 5.15 -29.19
CA HIS A 2 1.80 3.70 -28.99
C HIS A 2 2.58 3.51 -27.67
N GLY A 3 1.90 2.98 -26.66
CA GLY A 3 2.59 2.48 -25.47
C GLY A 3 3.47 1.30 -25.92
N GLU A 4 4.77 1.46 -25.83
CA GLU A 4 5.69 0.35 -25.96
C GLU A 4 5.37 -0.61 -24.82
N HIS A 5 4.78 -1.75 -25.17
CA HIS A 5 4.62 -2.86 -24.25
C HIS A 5 6.03 -3.41 -23.97
N LEU A 6 6.50 -3.27 -22.74
CA LEU A 6 7.64 -4.02 -22.27
C LEU A 6 7.37 -5.51 -22.51
N HIS A 7 8.28 -6.21 -23.19
CA HIS A 7 8.14 -7.64 -23.41
C HIS A 7 8.24 -8.37 -22.06
N ASP A 8 7.44 -9.43 -21.87
CA ASP A 8 7.51 -10.35 -20.72
C ASP A 8 8.96 -10.75 -20.35
N GLY A 9 9.86 -10.73 -21.34
CA GLY A 9 11.28 -10.99 -21.18
C GLY A 9 12.03 -9.99 -20.30
N ASP A 10 11.63 -8.72 -20.29
CA ASP A 10 12.38 -7.66 -19.61
C ASP A 10 12.19 -7.72 -18.08
N TYR A 11 10.98 -7.99 -17.61
CA TYR A 11 10.71 -8.19 -16.19
C TYR A 11 11.42 -9.45 -15.65
N VAL A 12 11.32 -10.55 -16.39
CA VAL A 12 12.03 -11.81 -16.07
C VAL A 12 13.55 -11.58 -16.03
N GLN A 13 14.08 -10.71 -16.88
CA GLN A 13 15.50 -10.40 -16.92
C GLN A 13 15.95 -9.54 -15.73
N VAL A 14 15.16 -8.55 -15.32
CA VAL A 14 15.44 -7.75 -14.11
C VAL A 14 15.46 -8.63 -12.87
N VAL A 15 14.50 -9.52 -12.74
CA VAL A 15 14.43 -10.45 -11.61
C VAL A 15 15.58 -11.47 -11.65
N ARG A 16 15.94 -11.97 -12.84
CA ARG A 16 17.11 -12.87 -13.02
C ARG A 16 18.43 -12.18 -12.70
N MET A 17 18.60 -10.91 -13.04
CA MET A 17 19.81 -10.13 -12.72
C MET A 17 20.03 -10.00 -11.21
N HIS A 18 18.98 -10.04 -10.42
CA HIS A 18 19.06 -10.04 -8.95
C HIS A 18 19.10 -11.45 -8.34
N GLY A 19 19.22 -12.50 -9.16
CA GLY A 19 19.34 -13.89 -8.70
C GLY A 19 18.05 -14.50 -8.15
N LEU A 20 16.90 -13.87 -8.40
CA LEU A 20 15.60 -14.32 -7.92
C LEU A 20 14.86 -15.07 -9.04
N TYR A 21 14.49 -16.32 -8.77
CA TYR A 21 13.55 -17.05 -9.62
C TYR A 21 12.13 -16.72 -9.20
N LEU A 22 11.37 -16.06 -10.09
CA LEU A 22 9.93 -15.90 -9.88
C LEU A 22 9.22 -17.18 -10.30
N ASP A 23 8.83 -17.97 -9.35
CA ASP A 23 7.65 -18.82 -9.51
C ASP A 23 6.41 -17.92 -9.48
N ARG A 24 5.39 -18.18 -10.29
CA ARG A 24 4.17 -17.33 -10.39
C ARG A 24 3.46 -17.13 -9.04
N ASP A 25 3.72 -18.01 -8.09
CA ASP A 25 3.11 -18.00 -6.76
C ASP A 25 4.02 -17.41 -5.66
N VAL A 26 5.27 -17.06 -6.00
CA VAL A 26 6.27 -16.63 -5.02
C VAL A 26 6.78 -15.24 -5.41
N PHE A 27 6.37 -14.23 -4.65
CA PHE A 27 6.76 -12.85 -4.88
C PHE A 27 8.00 -12.49 -4.04
N PRO A 28 8.97 -11.73 -4.57
CA PRO A 28 10.16 -11.35 -3.82
C PRO A 28 9.81 -10.45 -2.63
N GLU A 29 10.64 -10.51 -1.61
CA GLU A 29 10.64 -9.60 -0.48
C GLU A 29 11.68 -8.50 -0.69
N VAL A 30 11.58 -7.43 0.07
CA VAL A 30 12.53 -6.31 0.06
C VAL A 30 13.05 -6.13 1.48
N LEU A 31 14.36 -6.05 1.61
CA LEU A 31 15.03 -5.77 2.87
C LEU A 31 16.15 -4.75 2.62
N ASP A 32 16.17 -3.69 3.43
CA ASP A 32 17.14 -2.60 3.34
C ASP A 32 17.31 -2.04 1.90
N GLY A 33 16.20 -1.92 1.18
CA GLY A 33 16.16 -1.44 -0.20
C GLY A 33 16.60 -2.46 -1.25
N GLY A 34 16.99 -3.69 -0.86
CA GLY A 34 17.42 -4.76 -1.76
C GLY A 34 16.37 -5.87 -1.93
N LEU A 35 16.35 -6.52 -3.12
CA LEU A 35 15.51 -7.70 -3.33
C LEU A 35 16.12 -8.92 -2.65
N VAL A 36 15.29 -9.66 -1.94
CA VAL A 36 15.67 -10.91 -1.28
C VAL A 36 14.69 -12.03 -1.65
N ALA A 37 15.15 -13.27 -1.52
CA ALA A 37 14.30 -14.43 -1.78
C ALA A 37 13.12 -14.47 -0.77
N PRO A 38 11.95 -14.96 -1.18
CA PRO A 38 10.80 -15.10 -0.28
C PRO A 38 11.15 -15.94 0.94
N GLY A 39 10.71 -15.49 2.11
CA GLY A 39 11.04 -16.11 3.40
C GLY A 39 12.44 -15.79 3.92
N SER A 40 13.21 -14.93 3.23
CA SER A 40 14.51 -14.46 3.70
C SER A 40 14.41 -13.38 4.77
N CYS A 41 13.33 -12.64 4.82
CA CYS A 41 13.05 -11.71 5.90
C CYS A 41 12.71 -12.54 7.14
N ALA A 42 13.70 -12.75 8.01
CA ALA A 42 13.41 -13.23 9.35
C ALA A 42 12.41 -12.25 9.98
N VAL A 43 11.35 -12.80 10.57
CA VAL A 43 10.43 -11.99 11.38
C VAL A 43 11.28 -11.13 12.30
N PRO A 44 11.12 -9.79 12.30
CA PRO A 44 11.96 -8.92 13.09
C PRO A 44 11.98 -9.41 14.55
N PRO A 45 13.13 -9.45 15.22
CA PRO A 45 13.23 -9.99 16.59
C PRO A 45 12.49 -9.15 17.65
N TYR A 46 11.66 -8.21 17.25
CA TYR A 46 10.87 -7.37 18.15
C TYR A 46 9.64 -8.04 18.76
N LEU A 47 9.31 -9.28 18.37
CA LEU A 47 8.30 -10.11 19.02
C LEU A 47 8.92 -11.23 19.87
N GLY A 48 10.03 -10.95 20.50
CA GLY A 48 10.60 -11.74 21.61
C GLY A 48 9.89 -11.45 22.91
N ALA A 49 8.56 -11.53 22.95
CA ALA A 49 7.78 -11.72 24.16
C ALA A 49 7.11 -13.09 24.02
N GLU A 50 7.61 -14.04 24.80
CA GLU A 50 7.01 -15.30 25.22
C GLU A 50 5.81 -15.76 24.36
N THR A 51 6.07 -16.61 23.35
CA THR A 51 5.04 -17.38 22.71
C THR A 51 4.52 -18.42 23.70
N GLU A 52 3.64 -17.99 24.60
CA GLU A 52 2.65 -18.90 25.11
C GLU A 52 1.84 -19.40 23.88
N ASN A 53 1.81 -20.68 23.76
CA ASN A 53 1.19 -21.52 22.79
C ASN A 53 -0.27 -21.10 22.53
N VAL A 54 -0.47 -20.04 21.70
CA VAL A 54 -1.79 -19.66 21.23
C VAL A 54 -2.09 -20.59 20.07
N GLY A 55 -2.74 -21.69 20.40
CA GLY A 55 -3.30 -22.62 19.43
C GLY A 55 -4.02 -21.84 18.34
N THR A 56 -3.75 -22.21 17.11
CA THR A 56 -4.45 -21.78 15.89
C THR A 56 -5.95 -21.68 16.19
N ARG A 57 -6.42 -20.45 16.46
CA ARG A 57 -7.85 -20.19 16.48
C ARG A 57 -8.32 -20.24 15.03
N PRO A 58 -9.15 -21.20 14.65
CA PRO A 58 -9.82 -21.14 13.37
C PRO A 58 -10.68 -19.89 13.36
N PHE A 59 -10.64 -19.16 12.24
CA PHE A 59 -11.60 -18.11 11.95
C PHE A 59 -13.01 -18.63 12.28
N PRO A 60 -13.85 -17.88 12.99
CA PRO A 60 -15.19 -18.32 13.27
C PRO A 60 -15.91 -18.55 11.94
N SER A 61 -16.17 -19.81 11.62
CA SER A 61 -17.07 -20.20 10.57
C SER A 61 -18.46 -19.70 10.94
N THR A 62 -18.95 -18.72 10.19
CA THR A 62 -20.33 -18.24 10.28
C THR A 62 -21.28 -19.44 10.16
N PRO A 63 -22.21 -19.63 11.10
CA PRO A 63 -23.21 -20.67 10.99
C PRO A 63 -24.11 -20.40 9.80
N ARG A 64 -24.33 -21.41 9.00
CA ARG A 64 -25.26 -21.46 7.89
C ARG A 64 -26.68 -21.24 8.44
N ALA A 65 -27.18 -20.01 8.41
CA ALA A 65 -28.56 -19.72 8.76
C ALA A 65 -29.48 -20.10 7.60
N SER A 66 -30.31 -21.11 7.82
CA SER A 66 -31.50 -21.43 7.07
C SER A 66 -32.57 -20.34 7.30
N SER A 67 -33.09 -19.79 6.19
CA SER A 67 -34.42 -19.17 5.97
C SER A 67 -35.18 -18.56 7.13
N SER A 68 -35.44 -17.27 7.09
CA SER A 68 -36.73 -16.56 7.00
C SER A 68 -36.62 -15.16 7.56
N GLY A 69 -36.99 -14.20 6.74
CA GLY A 69 -37.44 -12.84 6.90
C GLY A 69 -37.19 -12.09 8.22
N ALA A 70 -36.32 -11.09 8.12
CA ALA A 70 -36.49 -9.76 8.75
C ALA A 70 -35.34 -8.88 8.24
N ALA A 71 -35.67 -7.71 7.72
CA ALA A 71 -34.70 -6.68 7.37
C ALA A 71 -33.98 -6.25 8.66
N SER A 72 -32.75 -6.76 8.87
CA SER A 72 -31.90 -6.32 9.94
C SER A 72 -31.04 -5.17 9.45
N ALA A 73 -31.11 -4.07 10.15
CA ALA A 73 -30.32 -2.85 9.95
C ALA A 73 -28.84 -3.22 9.86
N ALA A 74 -28.15 -2.66 8.85
CA ALA A 74 -26.71 -2.74 8.74
C ALA A 74 -26.06 -2.25 10.04
N PRO A 75 -25.02 -2.92 10.55
CA PRO A 75 -24.28 -2.39 11.69
C PRO A 75 -23.67 -1.05 11.26
N ALA A 76 -23.92 -0.04 12.09
CA ALA A 76 -23.32 1.28 11.95
C ALA A 76 -21.79 1.13 11.88
N SER A 77 -21.23 1.81 10.91
CA SER A 77 -19.83 1.94 10.55
C SER A 77 -18.89 1.90 11.76
N GLU A 78 -18.03 0.87 11.84
CA GLU A 78 -16.85 0.84 12.72
C GLU A 78 -15.74 1.82 12.29
N ALA A 79 -16.06 2.79 11.44
CA ALA A 79 -15.15 3.84 10.99
C ALA A 79 -14.70 4.79 12.11
N SER A 80 -15.22 4.64 13.32
CA SER A 80 -14.93 5.56 14.45
C SER A 80 -13.86 5.08 15.42
N ALA A 81 -13.24 3.91 15.23
CA ALA A 81 -12.31 3.34 16.22
C ALA A 81 -10.83 3.73 16.02
N TRP A 82 -10.50 4.53 15.02
CA TRP A 82 -9.11 4.90 14.67
C TRP A 82 -8.79 6.37 14.88
N ALA A 83 -9.30 7.00 15.92
CA ALA A 83 -8.69 8.25 16.36
C ALA A 83 -7.34 7.88 16.99
N PRO A 84 -6.19 8.25 16.39
CA PRO A 84 -4.90 8.01 17.02
C PRO A 84 -4.91 8.64 18.39
N SER A 85 -4.54 7.89 19.43
CA SER A 85 -4.37 8.44 20.77
C SER A 85 -3.45 9.64 20.67
N ALA A 86 -3.90 10.80 21.15
CA ALA A 86 -3.12 12.03 21.07
C ALA A 86 -1.79 11.80 21.81
N THR A 87 -0.70 11.70 21.05
CA THR A 87 0.65 11.57 21.62
C THR A 87 1.01 12.81 22.41
N THR A 88 1.61 12.61 23.56
CA THR A 88 2.08 13.72 24.41
C THR A 88 3.20 14.51 23.70
N PRO A 89 3.43 15.77 24.04
CA PRO A 89 4.54 16.54 23.47
C PRO A 89 5.90 15.86 23.66
N LEU A 90 6.11 15.16 24.78
CA LEU A 90 7.36 14.43 25.07
C LEU A 90 7.53 13.20 24.17
N GLU A 91 6.46 12.44 23.95
CA GLU A 91 6.47 11.30 23.02
C GLU A 91 6.76 11.74 21.59
N ARG A 92 6.14 12.85 21.14
CA ARG A 92 6.42 13.41 19.81
C ARG A 92 7.87 13.81 19.64
N ALA A 93 8.45 14.47 20.64
CA ALA A 93 9.87 14.85 20.62
C ALA A 93 10.79 13.62 20.57
N SER A 94 10.48 12.57 21.33
CA SER A 94 11.21 11.31 21.34
C SER A 94 11.13 10.58 19.99
N ILE A 95 9.95 10.51 19.38
CA ILE A 95 9.76 9.89 18.06
C ILE A 95 10.51 10.70 16.99
N ARG A 96 10.41 12.02 17.03
CA ARG A 96 11.13 12.89 16.11
C ARG A 96 12.63 12.64 16.19
N ALA A 97 13.24 12.67 17.39
CA ALA A 97 14.67 12.42 17.57
C ALA A 97 15.08 11.06 17.01
N ARG A 98 14.30 10.00 17.29
CA ARG A 98 14.56 8.65 16.78
C ARG A 98 14.53 8.59 15.25
N TYR A 99 13.62 9.31 14.60
CA TYR A 99 13.57 9.35 13.14
C TYR A 99 14.72 10.19 12.55
N GLU A 100 15.10 11.28 13.20
CA GLU A 100 16.28 12.05 12.81
C GLU A 100 17.57 11.20 12.92
N ASP A 101 17.72 10.43 13.98
CA ASP A 101 18.86 9.50 14.17
C ASP A 101 18.86 8.34 13.15
N ALA A 102 17.70 7.97 12.60
CA ALA A 102 17.59 6.89 11.63
C ALA A 102 17.87 7.31 10.18
N LEU A 103 18.09 8.59 9.89
CA LEU A 103 18.21 9.09 8.51
C LEU A 103 19.44 8.55 7.79
N ASP A 104 20.54 8.28 8.49
CA ASP A 104 21.74 7.67 7.90
C ASP A 104 21.43 6.26 7.38
N ALA A 105 20.64 5.47 8.10
CA ALA A 105 20.20 4.15 7.66
C ALA A 105 19.29 4.26 6.43
N VAL A 106 18.43 5.29 6.37
CA VAL A 106 17.59 5.56 5.19
C VAL A 106 18.46 5.91 3.98
N HIS A 107 19.45 6.76 4.13
CA HIS A 107 20.37 7.11 3.04
C HIS A 107 21.22 5.92 2.57
N ALA A 108 21.59 5.02 3.48
CA ALA A 108 22.32 3.79 3.14
C ALA A 108 21.46 2.82 2.31
N ALA A 109 20.20 2.58 2.73
CA ALA A 109 19.28 1.67 2.06
C ALA A 109 18.66 2.27 0.79
N TYR A 110 18.37 3.58 0.81
CA TYR A 110 17.73 4.33 -0.28
C TYR A 110 18.59 5.55 -0.65
N PRO A 111 19.68 5.38 -1.40
CA PRO A 111 20.58 6.46 -1.80
C PRO A 111 19.82 7.52 -2.61
N GLY A 112 20.12 8.80 -2.35
CA GLY A 112 19.44 9.91 -3.03
C GLY A 112 18.11 10.33 -2.40
N THR A 113 17.74 9.75 -1.25
CA THR A 113 16.62 10.25 -0.46
C THR A 113 16.81 11.73 -0.13
N ARG A 114 15.75 12.52 -0.31
CA ARG A 114 15.69 13.94 0.04
C ARG A 114 14.72 14.15 1.19
N ILE A 115 15.07 15.08 2.09
CA ILE A 115 14.33 15.32 3.31
C ILE A 115 14.04 16.81 3.42
N TRP A 116 12.81 17.14 3.81
CA TRP A 116 12.40 18.50 4.16
C TRP A 116 11.74 18.47 5.53
N HIS A 117 12.21 19.31 6.41
CA HIS A 117 11.62 19.49 7.73
C HIS A 117 10.49 20.52 7.66
N ASP A 118 9.36 20.16 8.27
CA ASP A 118 8.23 21.03 8.53
C ASP A 118 8.11 21.21 10.06
N GLN A 119 7.40 22.26 10.48
CA GLN A 119 7.11 22.48 11.90
C GLN A 119 6.37 21.29 12.51
N ASP A 120 5.45 20.68 11.76
CA ASP A 120 4.56 19.61 12.21
C ASP A 120 5.04 18.21 11.85
N GLY A 121 6.21 18.08 11.18
CA GLY A 121 6.70 16.79 10.73
C GLY A 121 7.90 16.85 9.79
N MET A 122 8.02 15.85 8.94
CA MET A 122 9.01 15.83 7.86
C MET A 122 8.45 15.18 6.59
N TRP A 123 8.97 15.61 5.45
CA TRP A 123 8.77 14.99 4.16
C TRP A 123 9.99 14.18 3.76
N LEU A 124 9.77 12.99 3.23
CA LEU A 124 10.76 12.19 2.53
C LEU A 124 10.37 12.06 1.07
N LEU A 125 11.34 12.18 0.18
CA LEU A 125 11.26 11.70 -1.20
C LEU A 125 12.36 10.67 -1.41
N SER A 126 11.98 9.41 -1.53
CA SER A 126 12.90 8.28 -1.73
C SER A 126 12.66 7.63 -3.08
N GLU A 127 13.72 7.11 -3.68
CA GLU A 127 13.67 6.35 -4.92
C GLU A 127 14.09 4.92 -4.68
N SER A 128 13.29 3.96 -5.15
CA SER A 128 13.66 2.56 -5.12
C SER A 128 14.55 2.22 -6.30
N SER A 129 15.76 1.73 -6.02
CA SER A 129 16.73 1.29 -7.04
C SER A 129 16.32 -0.01 -7.75
N ILE A 130 15.43 -0.78 -7.16
CA ILE A 130 15.04 -2.12 -7.63
C ILE A 130 14.38 -2.09 -9.00
N VAL A 131 13.69 -1.01 -9.34
CA VAL A 131 12.94 -0.86 -10.61
C VAL A 131 13.71 -0.10 -11.68
N GLN A 132 14.95 0.28 -11.42
CA GLN A 132 15.76 1.10 -12.35
C GLN A 132 16.04 0.44 -13.71
N GLY A 133 16.05 -0.90 -13.79
CA GLY A 133 16.30 -1.63 -15.03
C GLY A 133 15.19 -1.54 -16.08
N LEU A 134 14.06 -0.90 -15.79
CA LEU A 134 12.85 -0.88 -16.62
C LEU A 134 12.53 0.50 -17.22
N ASP A 135 13.54 1.32 -17.45
CA ASP A 135 13.41 2.69 -17.96
C ASP A 135 12.56 3.63 -17.05
N ARG A 136 12.25 3.19 -15.85
CA ARG A 136 11.52 3.94 -14.83
C ARG A 136 11.99 3.55 -13.43
N ALA A 137 11.78 4.46 -12.49
CA ALA A 137 12.01 4.24 -11.07
C ALA A 137 10.70 4.46 -10.29
N ALA A 138 10.52 3.73 -9.21
CA ALA A 138 9.47 4.04 -8.25
C ALA A 138 10.01 5.10 -7.28
N ILE A 139 9.31 6.22 -7.17
CA ILE A 139 9.58 7.25 -6.17
C ILE A 139 8.45 7.30 -5.15
N PHE A 140 8.81 7.45 -3.89
CA PHE A 140 7.88 7.54 -2.77
C PHE A 140 7.99 8.90 -2.11
N LEU A 141 6.88 9.61 -2.07
CA LEU A 141 6.75 10.84 -1.32
C LEU A 141 6.03 10.53 -0.02
N VAL A 142 6.69 10.68 1.12
CA VAL A 142 6.16 10.28 2.43
C VAL A 142 6.12 11.48 3.38
N ALA A 143 4.94 11.74 3.95
CA ALA A 143 4.72 12.70 5.01
C ALA A 143 4.71 11.98 6.36
N PHE A 144 5.53 12.42 7.31
CA PHE A 144 5.50 12.01 8.70
C PHE A 144 4.96 13.16 9.53
N SER A 145 3.85 12.94 10.23
CA SER A 145 3.24 13.97 11.08
C SER A 145 3.47 13.67 12.56
N TRP A 146 4.14 14.57 13.24
CA TRP A 146 4.34 14.46 14.68
C TRP A 146 3.05 14.66 15.46
N ALA A 147 2.18 15.56 14.97
CA ALA A 147 0.91 15.87 15.62
C ALA A 147 -0.07 14.68 15.61
N HIS A 148 -0.04 13.88 14.54
CA HIS A 148 -0.96 12.77 14.33
C HIS A 148 -0.35 11.40 14.64
N ALA A 149 0.96 11.34 14.94
CA ALA A 149 1.70 10.10 15.08
C ALA A 149 1.41 9.14 13.90
N ALA A 150 1.49 9.66 12.70
CA ALA A 150 1.12 8.93 11.48
C ALA A 150 2.06 9.25 10.32
N ALA A 151 2.21 8.28 9.42
CA ALA A 151 2.86 8.46 8.14
C ALA A 151 1.88 8.18 7.00
N LYS A 152 1.98 8.93 5.91
CA LYS A 152 1.19 8.76 4.70
C LYS A 152 2.09 8.92 3.49
N GLY A 153 2.05 7.95 2.57
CA GLY A 153 2.92 7.93 1.41
C GLY A 153 2.14 7.91 0.09
N TRP A 154 2.75 8.45 -0.97
CA TRP A 154 2.27 8.38 -2.35
C TRP A 154 3.37 7.86 -3.23
N GLY A 155 3.03 6.95 -4.17
CA GLY A 155 3.97 6.37 -5.12
C GLY A 155 3.78 6.93 -6.52
N PHE A 156 4.91 7.17 -7.20
CA PHE A 156 4.92 7.62 -8.59
C PHE A 156 5.97 6.84 -9.37
N TRP A 157 5.64 6.53 -10.63
CA TRP A 157 6.65 6.15 -11.61
C TRP A 157 7.34 7.41 -12.10
N ARG A 158 8.66 7.40 -12.13
CA ARG A 158 9.48 8.39 -12.81
C ARG A 158 10.17 7.73 -13.99
N ASP A 159 9.94 8.24 -15.19
CA ASP A 159 10.61 7.78 -16.40
C ASP A 159 11.97 8.45 -16.63
N ARG A 160 12.70 7.98 -17.65
CA ARG A 160 14.04 8.52 -17.99
C ARG A 160 14.04 9.99 -18.40
N ILE A 161 12.93 10.49 -18.94
CA ILE A 161 12.79 11.90 -19.34
C ILE A 161 12.32 12.78 -18.17
N GLY A 162 12.13 12.19 -16.98
CA GLY A 162 11.77 12.89 -15.75
C GLY A 162 10.29 13.16 -15.59
N SER A 163 9.40 12.58 -16.43
CA SER A 163 7.97 12.66 -16.17
C SER A 163 7.58 11.81 -14.96
N VAL A 164 6.51 12.22 -14.30
CA VAL A 164 6.03 11.59 -13.08
C VAL A 164 4.59 11.18 -13.28
N ARG A 165 4.29 9.89 -13.08
CA ARG A 165 2.95 9.31 -13.17
C ARG A 165 2.60 8.60 -11.87
N TRP A 166 1.46 8.94 -11.29
CA TRP A 166 0.97 8.27 -10.08
C TRP A 166 0.81 6.76 -10.29
N ILE A 167 1.17 5.98 -9.27
CA ILE A 167 0.99 4.54 -9.21
C ILE A 167 -0.35 4.26 -8.51
N GLY A 168 -1.31 3.73 -9.23
CA GLY A 168 -2.65 3.44 -8.72
C GLY A 168 -3.61 3.03 -9.83
N PRO A 169 -4.89 2.87 -9.54
CA PRO A 169 -5.58 3.11 -8.25
C PRO A 169 -5.56 1.93 -7.27
N ARG A 170 -5.14 0.73 -7.69
CA ARG A 170 -5.17 -0.48 -6.84
C ARG A 170 -4.32 -0.31 -5.58
N HIS A 171 -4.78 -0.86 -4.46
CA HIS A 171 -4.07 -0.78 -3.17
C HIS A 171 -3.61 0.64 -2.83
N THR A 172 -4.54 1.59 -2.99
CA THR A 172 -4.40 2.97 -2.50
C THR A 172 -5.62 3.36 -1.67
N ASN A 173 -5.45 4.31 -0.77
CA ASN A 173 -6.49 4.76 0.15
C ASN A 173 -7.39 5.82 -0.49
N PHE A 174 -8.64 5.85 -0.05
CA PHE A 174 -9.58 6.94 -0.34
C PHE A 174 -9.41 8.10 0.64
N PRO A 175 -9.65 9.35 0.19
CA PRO A 175 -9.86 9.79 -1.20
C PRO A 175 -8.56 10.15 -1.92
N ASP A 176 -7.44 10.20 -1.23
CA ASP A 176 -6.22 10.90 -1.62
C ASP A 176 -5.19 10.05 -2.38
N GLY A 177 -5.50 8.78 -2.68
CA GLY A 177 -4.62 7.91 -3.43
C GLY A 177 -3.31 7.58 -2.72
N SER A 178 -3.22 7.77 -1.42
CA SER A 178 -2.04 7.34 -0.65
C SER A 178 -1.88 5.83 -0.65
N ILE A 179 -0.65 5.36 -0.48
CA ILE A 179 -0.29 3.93 -0.55
C ILE A 179 -1.01 3.14 0.55
N CYS A 180 -1.62 2.02 0.16
CA CYS A 180 -2.16 1.00 1.06
C CYS A 180 -1.31 -0.28 0.90
N ALA A 181 -0.11 -0.29 1.49
CA ALA A 181 0.82 -1.40 1.40
C ALA A 181 0.53 -2.53 2.40
N PHE A 182 -0.16 -2.21 3.49
CA PHE A 182 -0.53 -3.12 4.58
C PHE A 182 -1.80 -2.62 5.27
N HIS A 183 -2.46 -3.51 6.00
CA HIS A 183 -3.60 -3.12 6.82
C HIS A 183 -3.09 -2.72 8.22
N PRO A 184 -3.46 -1.57 8.76
CA PRO A 184 -2.98 -1.11 10.07
C PRO A 184 -3.17 -2.12 11.21
N ALA A 185 -4.27 -2.88 11.19
CA ALA A 185 -4.55 -3.90 12.20
C ALA A 185 -3.61 -5.12 12.15
N ASP A 186 -2.85 -5.30 11.06
CA ASP A 186 -1.91 -6.42 10.93
C ASP A 186 -0.63 -6.18 11.73
N GLY A 187 -0.41 -4.95 12.23
CA GLY A 187 0.79 -4.59 12.98
C GLY A 187 2.09 -4.68 12.15
N THR A 188 1.98 -4.71 10.82
CA THR A 188 3.14 -4.85 9.92
C THR A 188 4.11 -3.69 10.06
N TRP A 189 3.60 -2.49 10.23
CA TRP A 189 4.35 -1.27 10.51
C TRP A 189 3.47 -0.30 11.29
N VAL A 190 4.03 0.30 12.33
CA VAL A 190 3.36 1.35 13.13
C VAL A 190 4.24 2.58 13.23
N PHE A 191 3.62 3.73 13.49
CA PHE A 191 4.37 4.98 13.64
C PHE A 191 5.37 4.88 14.80
N GLY A 192 6.64 5.10 14.50
CA GLY A 192 7.75 4.88 15.42
C GLY A 192 8.64 3.70 15.02
N ASP A 193 8.20 2.83 14.11
CA ASP A 193 9.04 1.79 13.53
C ASP A 193 10.06 2.36 12.54
N PRO A 194 11.09 1.59 12.15
CA PRO A 194 12.11 2.05 11.19
C PRO A 194 11.52 2.54 9.88
N ILE A 195 12.00 3.70 9.41
CA ILE A 195 11.58 4.29 8.11
C ILE A 195 11.93 3.35 6.96
N VAL A 196 13.11 2.69 7.03
CA VAL A 196 13.56 1.74 6.00
C VAL A 196 12.52 0.63 5.79
N ALA A 197 11.97 0.06 6.87
CA ALA A 197 10.95 -0.97 6.77
C ALA A 197 9.67 -0.46 6.06
N LEU A 198 9.27 0.80 6.27
CA LEU A 198 8.15 1.40 5.54
C LEU A 198 8.45 1.53 4.05
N LEU A 199 9.66 1.98 3.70
CA LEU A 199 10.09 2.13 2.30
C LEU A 199 10.21 0.77 1.59
N ASP A 200 10.64 -0.28 2.31
CA ASP A 200 10.67 -1.66 1.80
C ASP A 200 9.26 -2.15 1.48
N LEU A 201 8.27 -1.91 2.35
CA LEU A 201 6.86 -2.21 2.08
C LEU A 201 6.33 -1.45 0.86
N TYR A 202 6.67 -0.18 0.72
CA TYR A 202 6.29 0.61 -0.45
C TYR A 202 6.97 0.13 -1.73
N THR A 203 8.20 -0.35 -1.63
CA THR A 203 8.91 -0.96 -2.77
C THR A 203 8.25 -2.26 -3.22
N VAL A 204 7.87 -3.14 -2.29
CA VAL A 204 7.06 -4.34 -2.60
C VAL A 204 5.74 -3.97 -3.25
N TRP A 205 5.06 -2.94 -2.73
CA TRP A 205 3.81 -2.44 -3.31
C TRP A 205 4.01 -1.94 -4.75
N ALA A 206 5.07 -1.19 -5.03
CA ALA A 206 5.40 -0.72 -6.38
C ALA A 206 5.75 -1.89 -7.33
N LEU A 207 6.50 -2.89 -6.88
CA LEU A 207 6.78 -4.10 -7.65
C LEU A 207 5.50 -4.86 -8.02
N ARG A 208 4.53 -4.95 -7.11
CA ARG A 208 3.23 -5.55 -7.40
C ARG A 208 2.43 -4.76 -8.43
N HIS A 209 2.51 -3.43 -8.40
CA HIS A 209 1.94 -2.58 -9.46
C HIS A 209 2.63 -2.77 -10.80
N LEU A 210 3.95 -2.91 -10.82
CA LEU A 210 4.69 -3.24 -12.04
C LEU A 210 4.24 -4.58 -12.61
N HIS A 211 4.10 -5.59 -11.76
CA HIS A 211 3.57 -6.89 -12.17
C HIS A 211 2.15 -6.76 -12.74
N LEU A 212 1.27 -5.99 -12.08
CA LEU A 212 -0.07 -5.72 -12.59
C LEU A 212 -0.06 -5.06 -13.97
N GLU A 213 0.82 -4.07 -14.17
CA GLU A 213 0.94 -3.38 -15.47
C GLU A 213 1.43 -4.30 -16.58
N LEU A 214 2.36 -5.20 -16.27
CA LEU A 214 2.96 -6.11 -17.27
C LEU A 214 2.09 -7.32 -17.58
N PHE A 215 1.44 -7.89 -16.57
CA PHE A 215 0.73 -9.16 -16.69
C PHE A 215 -0.80 -9.04 -16.54
N ASN A 216 -1.31 -7.82 -16.30
CA ASN A 216 -2.73 -7.56 -16.01
C ASN A 216 -3.29 -8.44 -14.89
N HIS A 217 -2.45 -8.73 -13.89
CA HIS A 217 -2.76 -9.61 -12.77
C HIS A 217 -2.04 -9.13 -11.51
N TRP A 218 -2.79 -8.96 -10.40
CA TRP A 218 -2.20 -8.60 -9.12
C TRP A 218 -1.61 -9.84 -8.42
N PRO A 219 -0.34 -9.82 -8.05
CA PRO A 219 0.28 -10.93 -7.32
C PRO A 219 -0.07 -10.86 -5.83
N GLY A 220 -0.71 -11.90 -5.31
CA GLY A 220 -0.99 -12.04 -3.88
C GLY A 220 -2.44 -11.74 -3.46
N PRO A 221 -2.67 -11.63 -2.14
CA PRO A 221 -3.99 -11.41 -1.59
C PRO A 221 -4.51 -10.00 -1.90
N GLN A 222 -5.83 -9.88 -1.87
CA GLN A 222 -6.57 -8.66 -2.14
C GLN A 222 -7.48 -8.34 -0.94
N ALA A 223 -7.72 -7.07 -0.70
CA ALA A 223 -8.64 -6.58 0.33
C ALA A 223 -9.68 -5.62 -0.28
N VAL A 224 -10.44 -6.13 -1.27
CA VAL A 224 -11.46 -5.38 -2.01
C VAL A 224 -12.82 -5.92 -1.61
N PHE A 225 -13.51 -5.23 -0.71
CA PHE A 225 -14.73 -5.74 -0.10
C PHE A 225 -16.01 -5.30 -0.82
N HIS A 226 -16.02 -4.12 -1.44
CA HIS A 226 -17.22 -3.61 -2.08
C HIS A 226 -17.48 -4.26 -3.45
N PRO A 227 -18.70 -4.74 -3.76
CA PRO A 227 -19.02 -5.44 -5.02
C PRO A 227 -18.69 -4.61 -6.27
N TYR A 228 -18.95 -3.31 -6.22
CA TYR A 228 -18.63 -2.42 -7.34
C TYR A 228 -17.12 -2.36 -7.60
N GLU A 229 -16.34 -2.18 -6.57
CA GLU A 229 -14.87 -2.12 -6.66
C GLU A 229 -14.29 -3.45 -7.16
N ARG A 230 -14.76 -4.61 -6.64
CA ARG A 230 -14.33 -5.92 -7.15
C ARG A 230 -14.56 -6.09 -8.64
N ARG A 231 -15.73 -5.66 -9.15
CA ARG A 231 -16.03 -5.71 -10.60
C ARG A 231 -15.16 -4.81 -11.44
N MET A 232 -14.73 -3.68 -10.88
CA MET A 232 -13.92 -2.69 -11.61
C MET A 232 -12.44 -3.04 -11.56
N GLU A 233 -11.98 -3.70 -10.51
CA GLU A 233 -10.55 -3.86 -10.25
C GLU A 233 -10.05 -5.30 -10.38
N LEU A 234 -10.86 -6.31 -10.04
CA LEU A 234 -10.37 -7.68 -10.01
C LEU A 234 -10.44 -8.37 -11.35
N HIS A 235 -9.31 -8.98 -11.76
CA HIS A 235 -9.31 -9.96 -12.83
C HIS A 235 -9.90 -11.29 -12.32
N ALA A 236 -10.54 -12.05 -13.22
CA ALA A 236 -11.25 -13.28 -12.86
C ALA A 236 -10.37 -14.35 -12.18
N SER A 237 -9.08 -14.41 -12.54
CA SER A 237 -8.10 -15.36 -11.99
C SER A 237 -7.40 -14.87 -10.72
N GLU A 238 -7.58 -13.61 -10.32
CA GLU A 238 -6.98 -13.08 -9.10
C GLU A 238 -7.67 -13.62 -7.85
N ARG A 239 -6.97 -13.57 -6.70
CA ARG A 239 -7.58 -13.92 -5.42
C ARG A 239 -8.74 -12.97 -5.12
N CYS A 240 -9.84 -13.53 -4.64
CA CYS A 240 -11.01 -12.73 -4.31
C CYS A 240 -10.74 -11.84 -3.11
N GLY A 241 -11.06 -10.55 -3.23
CA GLY A 241 -10.87 -9.56 -2.17
C GLY A 241 -11.71 -9.79 -0.91
N CYS A 242 -12.65 -10.76 -0.91
CA CYS A 242 -13.45 -11.10 0.27
C CYS A 242 -12.69 -11.95 1.33
N GLY A 243 -11.42 -12.26 1.10
CA GLY A 243 -10.60 -13.05 2.02
C GLY A 243 -10.83 -14.56 1.99
N SER A 244 -11.64 -15.10 1.05
CA SER A 244 -11.95 -16.54 0.97
C SER A 244 -10.78 -17.42 0.52
N GLY A 245 -9.69 -16.83 0.02
CA GLY A 245 -8.56 -17.54 -0.58
C GLY A 245 -8.82 -18.12 -1.98
N ARG A 246 -10.07 -18.09 -2.48
CA ARG A 246 -10.45 -18.54 -3.81
C ARG A 246 -10.21 -17.45 -4.87
N THR A 247 -10.23 -17.82 -6.16
CA THR A 247 -10.22 -16.83 -7.23
C THR A 247 -11.52 -16.03 -7.26
N TYR A 248 -11.49 -14.83 -7.81
CA TYR A 248 -12.68 -13.99 -7.94
C TYR A 248 -13.77 -14.70 -8.75
N ARG A 249 -13.41 -15.36 -9.86
CA ARG A 249 -14.31 -16.17 -10.70
C ARG A 249 -15.07 -17.21 -9.90
N ASP A 250 -14.36 -17.94 -9.05
CA ASP A 250 -14.90 -19.08 -8.29
C ASP A 250 -15.53 -18.67 -6.96
N CYS A 251 -15.57 -17.36 -6.68
CA CYS A 251 -16.08 -16.81 -5.42
C CYS A 251 -17.21 -15.80 -5.65
N CYS A 252 -16.89 -14.52 -5.72
CA CYS A 252 -17.89 -13.45 -5.71
C CYS A 252 -18.35 -13.02 -7.11
N ALA A 253 -17.66 -13.39 -8.20
CA ALA A 253 -17.92 -12.86 -9.53
C ALA A 253 -19.37 -13.03 -10.00
N SER A 254 -19.96 -14.22 -9.79
CA SER A 254 -21.36 -14.51 -10.19
C SER A 254 -22.37 -13.67 -9.40
N GLN A 255 -22.13 -13.50 -8.09
CA GLN A 255 -22.98 -12.70 -7.21
C GLN A 255 -22.86 -11.21 -7.58
N ASP A 256 -21.64 -10.74 -7.79
CA ASP A 256 -21.40 -9.35 -8.18
C ASP A 256 -21.98 -9.03 -9.55
N ALA A 257 -21.90 -9.96 -10.52
CA ALA A 257 -22.50 -9.81 -11.86
C ALA A 257 -24.04 -9.74 -11.82
N ALA A 258 -24.69 -10.42 -10.89
CA ALA A 258 -26.14 -10.39 -10.71
C ALA A 258 -26.66 -9.09 -10.09
N ARG A 259 -25.77 -8.27 -9.50
CA ARG A 259 -26.14 -7.00 -8.86
C ARG A 259 -26.31 -5.89 -9.88
N LYS A 260 -27.15 -4.91 -9.54
CA LYS A 260 -27.35 -3.71 -10.37
C LYS A 260 -26.17 -2.75 -10.24
N VAL A 261 -25.49 -2.44 -11.34
CA VAL A 261 -24.25 -1.63 -11.36
C VAL A 261 -24.47 -0.23 -10.79
N VAL A 262 -25.54 0.45 -11.21
CA VAL A 262 -25.77 1.85 -10.80
C VAL A 262 -26.02 2.01 -9.30
N PRO A 263 -26.90 1.25 -8.64
CA PRO A 263 -27.03 1.32 -7.19
C PRO A 263 -25.74 1.00 -6.44
N ASP A 264 -24.97 0.01 -6.90
CA ASP A 264 -23.70 -0.33 -6.28
C ASP A 264 -22.67 0.80 -6.46
N ALA A 265 -22.60 1.44 -7.63
CA ALA A 265 -21.72 2.58 -7.88
C ALA A 265 -22.07 3.78 -6.97
N VAL A 266 -23.36 4.06 -6.81
CA VAL A 266 -23.84 5.13 -5.91
C VAL A 266 -23.49 4.82 -4.46
N SER A 267 -23.74 3.58 -4.03
CA SER A 267 -23.38 3.12 -2.68
C SER A 267 -21.87 3.26 -2.42
N PHE A 268 -21.06 2.85 -3.39
CA PHE A 268 -19.61 2.98 -3.34
C PHE A 268 -19.16 4.43 -3.23
N ALA A 269 -19.71 5.31 -4.08
CA ALA A 269 -19.36 6.73 -4.05
C ALA A 269 -19.75 7.41 -2.70
N ILE A 270 -20.87 7.01 -2.10
CA ILE A 270 -21.27 7.51 -0.77
C ILE A 270 -20.31 7.01 0.31
N GLN A 271 -19.97 5.73 0.27
CA GLN A 271 -19.11 5.10 1.28
C GLN A 271 -17.66 5.58 1.21
N PHE A 272 -17.14 5.85 0.01
CA PHE A 272 -15.74 6.15 -0.26
C PHE A 272 -15.53 7.53 -0.88
N ALA A 273 -16.03 8.57 -0.23
CA ALA A 273 -15.77 9.98 -0.55
C ALA A 273 -15.83 10.31 -2.06
N GLY A 274 -16.88 9.87 -2.73
CA GLY A 274 -17.08 10.07 -4.16
C GLY A 274 -16.47 8.99 -5.05
N GLY A 275 -15.83 7.96 -4.47
CA GLY A 275 -15.25 6.83 -5.22
C GLY A 275 -13.99 7.18 -6.02
N ARG A 276 -13.39 8.34 -5.77
CA ARG A 276 -12.14 8.77 -6.41
C ARG A 276 -10.96 8.50 -5.49
N ARG A 277 -9.88 8.04 -6.09
CA ARG A 277 -8.58 7.84 -5.45
C ARG A 277 -7.54 8.48 -6.35
N GLU A 278 -7.09 9.66 -6.00
CA GLU A 278 -6.07 10.38 -6.75
C GLU A 278 -5.25 11.25 -5.79
N PRO A 279 -3.92 11.30 -5.94
CA PRO A 279 -3.12 12.21 -5.12
C PRO A 279 -3.50 13.67 -5.44
N PRO A 280 -3.50 14.55 -4.45
CA PRO A 280 -3.64 15.98 -4.70
C PRO A 280 -2.62 16.44 -5.75
N SER A 281 -3.05 17.24 -6.72
CA SER A 281 -2.20 17.69 -7.83
C SER A 281 -0.90 18.36 -7.38
N ARG A 282 -0.92 19.07 -6.24
CA ARG A 282 0.27 19.68 -5.62
C ARG A 282 1.33 18.64 -5.22
N LEU A 283 0.93 17.41 -4.86
CA LEU A 283 1.89 16.35 -4.53
C LEU A 283 2.58 15.80 -5.77
N ALA A 284 1.83 15.61 -6.85
CA ALA A 284 2.42 15.24 -8.14
C ALA A 284 3.37 16.33 -8.67
N GLN A 285 3.00 17.61 -8.54
CA GLN A 285 3.85 18.73 -8.89
C GLN A 285 5.12 18.79 -8.03
N PHE A 286 4.99 18.55 -6.72
CA PHE A 286 6.14 18.50 -5.83
C PHE A 286 7.07 17.33 -6.19
N ALA A 287 6.54 16.13 -6.41
CA ALA A 287 7.32 14.97 -6.83
C ALA A 287 8.06 15.20 -8.17
N LEU A 288 7.46 15.97 -9.10
CA LEU A 288 8.06 16.30 -10.38
C LEU A 288 9.16 17.38 -10.26
N ASN A 289 8.86 18.49 -9.60
CA ASN A 289 9.68 19.70 -9.65
C ASN A 289 10.61 19.87 -8.45
N LEU A 290 10.44 19.06 -7.40
CA LEU A 290 11.18 19.14 -6.14
C LEU A 290 11.18 20.57 -5.54
N ALA A 291 10.09 21.29 -5.77
CA ALA A 291 9.85 22.60 -5.16
C ALA A 291 9.64 22.47 -3.63
N GLN A 292 9.10 23.46 -2.98
CA GLN A 292 8.73 23.35 -1.57
C GLN A 292 7.55 22.37 -1.39
N PRO A 293 7.64 21.41 -0.45
CA PRO A 293 6.52 20.53 -0.17
C PRO A 293 5.34 21.31 0.43
N PRO A 294 4.12 20.83 0.24
CA PRO A 294 2.97 21.41 0.92
C PRO A 294 3.08 21.20 2.44
N PRO A 295 2.48 22.07 3.28
CA PRO A 295 2.43 21.84 4.72
C PRO A 295 1.80 20.47 5.07
N ILE A 296 2.44 19.72 5.96
CA ILE A 296 2.05 18.35 6.32
C ILE A 296 0.61 18.28 6.81
N CYS A 297 0.18 19.23 7.63
CA CYS A 297 -1.20 19.31 8.12
C CYS A 297 -2.25 19.31 7.00
N THR A 298 -1.91 19.78 5.79
CA THR A 298 -2.85 19.86 4.67
C THR A 298 -3.06 18.57 3.92
N VAL A 299 -2.27 17.53 4.18
CA VAL A 299 -2.34 16.22 3.50
C VAL A 299 -2.75 15.08 4.43
N MET A 300 -2.65 15.27 5.74
CA MET A 300 -2.98 14.21 6.71
C MET A 300 -4.49 14.03 6.90
N TRP A 301 -5.32 15.02 6.58
CA TRP A 301 -6.77 15.06 6.85
C TRP A 301 -7.66 15.06 5.59
N GLN A 302 -7.18 14.55 4.49
CA GLN A 302 -8.02 14.45 3.28
C GLN A 302 -8.75 13.14 3.21
#